data_0b5e3314063f75ac14d837fd560dd7d3
#
_entry.id   0b5e3314063f75ac14d837fd560dd7d3
#
_cell.length_a   1.000
_cell.length_b   1.000
_cell.length_c   1.000
_cell.angle_alpha   90.00
_cell.angle_beta   90.00
_cell.angle_gamma   90.00
#
_symmetry.space_group_name_H-M   'P 1'
#
loop_
_entity.id
_entity.type
_entity.pdbx_description
1 polymer ?
#
loop_
_entity_poly.entity_id
_entity_poly.type
_entity_poly.pdbx_seq_one_letter_code
_entity_poly.pdbx_strand_id
1 'polypeptide(L)'
;QSGRKVRPVIVISNNDFNTYSEDIIVVGVTSNISKDKYTIGLTNNGLEEGKLSTLCCIKAENILKIEKGLVIKKIGKIKTNILKEISARVFELIREDN
;
A
#
# COMPACT_ATOMS: atom_id res chain seq x y z
N GLN A 1 -20.50 -9.88 -11.77
CA GLN A 1 -19.32 -10.39 -11.12
C GLN A 1 -19.66 -10.90 -9.73
N SER A 2 -19.46 -12.11 -9.52
CA SER A 2 -19.73 -12.71 -8.25
C SER A 2 -18.49 -12.59 -7.37
N GLY A 3 -18.68 -12.25 -6.16
CA GLY A 3 -17.63 -12.27 -5.18
C GLY A 3 -16.70 -11.09 -5.26
N ARG A 4 -16.26 -10.72 -4.13
CA ARG A 4 -15.23 -9.72 -3.96
C ARG A 4 -13.99 -10.39 -3.46
N LYS A 5 -12.87 -9.98 -3.99
CA LYS A 5 -11.60 -10.48 -3.47
C LYS A 5 -11.15 -9.61 -2.33
N VAL A 6 -10.75 -10.24 -1.25
CA VAL A 6 -10.10 -9.56 -0.14
C VAL A 6 -8.62 -9.45 -0.49
N ARG A 7 -8.10 -8.24 -0.52
CA ARG A 7 -6.72 -8.00 -0.88
C ARG A 7 -6.04 -7.12 0.15
N PRO A 8 -4.77 -7.38 0.44
CA PRO A 8 -4.03 -6.48 1.32
C PRO A 8 -3.67 -5.20 0.59
N VAL A 9 -3.72 -4.10 1.32
CA VAL A 9 -3.31 -2.80 0.81
C VAL A 9 -2.54 -2.08 1.90
N ILE A 10 -1.79 -1.06 1.52
CA ILE A 10 -1.11 -0.20 2.47
C ILE A 10 -1.72 1.18 2.38
N VAL A 11 -2.15 1.70 3.53
CA VAL A 11 -2.71 3.05 3.60
C VAL A 11 -1.55 4.04 3.51
N ILE A 12 -1.61 4.92 2.52
CA ILE A 12 -0.58 5.94 2.33
C ILE A 12 -1.08 7.34 2.61
N SER A 13 -2.39 7.53 2.74
CA SER A 13 -2.93 8.83 3.12
C SER A 13 -2.66 9.10 4.60
N ASN A 14 -2.44 10.36 4.93
CA ASN A 14 -2.08 10.74 6.29
C ASN A 14 -3.29 10.78 7.21
N ASN A 15 -3.01 10.94 8.50
CA ASN A 15 -4.06 10.92 9.52
C ASN A 15 -5.09 12.02 9.33
N ASP A 16 -4.66 13.16 8.85
CA ASP A 16 -5.54 14.29 8.62
C ASP A 16 -6.60 13.94 7.58
N PHE A 17 -6.14 13.47 6.42
CA PHE A 17 -7.05 13.03 5.36
C PHE A 17 -7.96 11.91 5.86
N ASN A 18 -7.38 10.93 6.53
CA ASN A 18 -8.13 9.75 6.98
C ASN A 18 -9.18 10.09 8.03
N THR A 19 -8.96 11.16 8.79
CA THR A 19 -9.91 11.59 9.81
C THR A 19 -11.13 12.27 9.19
N TYR A 20 -10.91 13.12 8.21
CA TYR A 20 -11.99 13.94 7.67
C TYR A 20 -12.67 13.34 6.45
N SER A 21 -11.99 12.49 5.73
CA SER A 21 -12.55 11.87 4.52
C SER A 21 -13.27 10.57 4.87
N GLU A 22 -14.29 10.25 4.09
CA GLU A 22 -14.90 8.91 4.16
C GLU A 22 -14.05 7.89 3.43
N ASP A 23 -13.01 8.33 2.77
CA ASP A 23 -12.13 7.50 1.98
C ASP A 23 -10.72 7.48 2.55
N ILE A 24 -9.93 6.53 2.11
CA ILE A 24 -8.49 6.48 2.33
C ILE A 24 -7.79 6.23 1.00
N ILE A 25 -6.54 6.64 0.93
CA ILE A 25 -5.72 6.39 -0.26
C ILE A 25 -4.77 5.26 0.07
N VAL A 26 -4.72 4.26 -0.81
CA VAL A 26 -3.93 3.06 -0.57
C VAL A 26 -3.09 2.71 -1.80
N VAL A 27 -2.09 1.87 -1.60
CA VAL A 27 -1.39 1.20 -2.70
C VAL A 27 -1.56 -0.30 -2.52
N GLY A 28 -1.60 -1.01 -3.66
CA GLY A 28 -1.84 -2.43 -3.67
C GLY A 28 -0.62 -3.23 -3.26
N VAL A 29 -0.89 -4.40 -2.66
CA VAL A 29 0.13 -5.37 -2.28
C VAL A 29 -0.23 -6.67 -2.95
N THR A 30 0.75 -7.38 -3.48
CA THR A 30 0.52 -8.64 -4.18
C THR A 30 1.55 -9.67 -3.74
N SER A 31 1.15 -10.95 -3.79
CA SER A 31 2.09 -12.05 -3.56
C SER A 31 2.81 -12.44 -4.86
N ASN A 32 2.41 -11.89 -6.00
CA ASN A 32 3.12 -12.11 -7.25
C ASN A 32 4.39 -11.27 -7.26
N ILE A 33 5.53 -11.93 -7.15
CA ILE A 33 6.81 -11.24 -7.07
C ILE A 33 7.23 -10.75 -8.44
N SER A 34 7.56 -9.47 -8.53
CA SER A 34 8.09 -8.87 -9.75
C SER A 34 9.15 -7.84 -9.38
N LYS A 35 9.90 -7.41 -10.38
CA LYS A 35 10.99 -6.45 -10.17
C LYS A 35 10.82 -5.22 -11.05
N ASP A 36 9.61 -4.72 -11.10
CA ASP A 36 9.33 -3.52 -11.86
C ASP A 36 9.86 -2.30 -11.12
N LYS A 37 10.02 -1.21 -11.85
CA LYS A 37 10.64 0.01 -11.33
C LYS A 37 9.91 0.55 -10.09
N TYR A 38 8.59 0.41 -10.06
CA TYR A 38 7.77 0.96 -8.96
C TYR A 38 7.32 -0.11 -7.97
N THR A 39 7.95 -1.26 -8.01
CA THR A 39 7.64 -2.37 -7.12
C THR A 39 8.66 -2.42 -5.99
N ILE A 40 8.17 -2.58 -4.77
CA ILE A 40 9.02 -2.65 -3.58
C ILE A 40 8.76 -3.98 -2.91
N GLY A 41 9.82 -4.76 -2.70
CA GLY A 41 9.69 -6.02 -1.96
C GLY A 41 9.35 -5.75 -0.51
N LEU A 42 8.45 -6.56 0.05
CA LEU A 42 8.04 -6.41 1.44
C LEU A 42 8.22 -7.75 2.14
N THR A 43 9.06 -7.74 3.16
CA THR A 43 9.28 -8.88 4.04
C THR A 43 8.86 -8.49 5.44
N ASN A 44 8.91 -9.46 6.37
CA ASN A 44 8.60 -9.16 7.77
C ASN A 44 9.54 -8.11 8.36
N ASN A 45 10.74 -7.96 7.81
CA ASN A 45 11.65 -6.91 8.26
C ASN A 45 11.13 -5.51 7.97
N GLY A 46 10.21 -5.37 7.03
CA GLY A 46 9.58 -4.08 6.73
C GLY A 46 8.37 -3.77 7.58
N LEU A 47 8.00 -4.66 8.48
CA LEU A 47 6.83 -4.48 9.32
C LEU A 47 7.23 -4.05 10.72
N GLU A 48 6.53 -3.06 11.24
CA GLU A 48 6.62 -2.63 12.64
C GLU A 48 5.70 -3.49 13.50
N GLU A 49 4.55 -3.86 12.95
CA GLU A 49 3.54 -4.71 13.59
C GLU A 49 3.04 -5.70 12.56
N GLY A 50 2.63 -6.86 13.05
CA GLY A 50 2.03 -7.87 12.20
C GLY A 50 3.04 -8.79 11.56
N LYS A 51 2.53 -9.72 10.78
CA LYS A 51 3.33 -10.74 10.14
C LYS A 51 2.78 -11.03 8.75
N LEU A 52 3.68 -11.24 7.80
CA LEU A 52 3.32 -11.72 6.47
C LEU A 52 3.44 -13.24 6.46
N SER A 53 2.47 -13.90 5.84
CA SER A 53 2.54 -15.34 5.65
C SER A 53 3.45 -15.72 4.49
N THR A 54 3.73 -14.77 3.60
CA THR A 54 4.59 -15.00 2.44
C THR A 54 5.22 -13.68 2.03
N LEU A 55 6.26 -13.79 1.20
CA LEU A 55 6.91 -12.62 0.61
C LEU A 55 5.91 -11.89 -0.28
N CYS A 56 5.89 -10.57 -0.21
CA CYS A 56 4.97 -9.74 -0.98
C CYS A 56 5.71 -8.65 -1.71
N CYS A 57 5.01 -8.02 -2.65
CA CYS A 57 5.49 -6.83 -3.34
C CYS A 57 4.47 -5.72 -3.19
N ILE A 58 4.97 -4.53 -2.95
CA ILE A 58 4.15 -3.31 -2.92
C ILE A 58 4.19 -2.72 -4.32
N LYS A 59 3.02 -2.48 -4.89
CA LYS A 59 2.90 -1.88 -6.22
C LYS A 59 2.61 -0.40 -6.04
N ALA A 60 3.67 0.41 -6.01
CA ALA A 60 3.53 1.84 -5.75
C ALA A 60 2.70 2.55 -6.83
N GLU A 61 2.66 1.99 -8.04
CA GLU A 61 1.86 2.57 -9.11
C GLU A 61 0.39 2.21 -9.01
N ASN A 62 0.01 1.26 -8.18
CA ASN A 62 -1.38 0.86 -8.01
C ASN A 62 -2.01 1.63 -6.86
N ILE A 63 -2.33 2.90 -7.13
CA ILE A 63 -2.87 3.83 -6.14
C ILE A 63 -4.38 3.86 -6.27
N LEU A 64 -5.07 3.64 -5.17
CA LEU A 64 -6.52 3.56 -5.16
C LEU A 64 -7.09 4.41 -4.03
N LYS A 65 -8.24 5.02 -4.29
CA LYS A 65 -9.05 5.65 -3.24
C LYS A 65 -10.18 4.68 -2.93
N ILE A 66 -10.29 4.27 -1.68
CA ILE A 66 -11.34 3.33 -1.27
C ILE A 66 -12.09 3.89 -0.08
N GLU A 67 -13.34 3.49 0.05
CA GLU A 67 -14.15 3.87 1.20
C GLU A 67 -13.67 3.15 2.46
N LYS A 68 -13.59 3.90 3.56
CA LYS A 68 -13.15 3.32 4.84
C LYS A 68 -14.03 2.14 5.25
N GLY A 69 -15.31 2.20 4.92
CA GLY A 69 -16.23 1.12 5.24
C GLY A 69 -15.94 -0.21 4.59
N LEU A 70 -15.10 -0.22 3.56
CA LEU A 70 -14.70 -1.46 2.89
C LEU A 70 -13.51 -2.14 3.57
N VAL A 71 -12.88 -1.49 4.54
CA VAL A 71 -11.76 -2.07 5.28
C VAL A 71 -12.30 -3.13 6.23
N ILE A 72 -11.77 -4.35 6.12
CA ILE A 72 -12.20 -5.45 6.96
C ILE A 72 -11.47 -5.43 8.29
N LYS A 73 -10.14 -5.29 8.25
CA LYS A 73 -9.35 -5.23 9.48
C LYS A 73 -7.94 -4.74 9.18
N LYS A 74 -7.28 -4.26 10.21
CA LYS A 74 -5.86 -3.94 10.16
C LYS A 74 -5.07 -5.22 10.41
N ILE A 75 -4.12 -5.52 9.53
CA ILE A 75 -3.32 -6.74 9.65
C ILE A 75 -1.87 -6.45 10.03
N GLY A 76 -1.49 -5.19 10.08
CA GLY A 76 -0.13 -4.83 10.48
C GLY A 76 0.16 -3.37 10.23
N LYS A 77 1.43 -3.04 10.35
CA LYS A 77 1.91 -1.68 10.14
C LYS A 77 3.30 -1.74 9.52
N ILE A 78 3.51 -1.00 8.44
CA ILE A 78 4.83 -0.92 7.82
C ILE A 78 5.72 0.04 8.58
N LYS A 79 7.02 -0.18 8.49
CA LYS A 79 8.01 0.72 9.08
C LYS A 79 8.09 2.01 8.28
N THR A 80 8.56 3.06 8.94
CA THR A 80 8.69 4.38 8.32
C THR A 80 9.60 4.34 7.09
N ASN A 81 10.64 3.54 7.09
CA ASN A 81 11.54 3.47 5.93
C ASN A 81 10.83 2.88 4.71
N ILE A 82 9.89 1.98 4.91
CA ILE A 82 9.09 1.44 3.80
C ILE A 82 8.16 2.52 3.26
N LEU A 83 7.51 3.26 4.15
CA LEU A 83 6.63 4.35 3.73
C LEU A 83 7.42 5.41 2.94
N LYS A 84 8.63 5.72 3.38
CA LYS A 84 9.48 6.67 2.66
C LYS A 84 9.83 6.15 1.27
N GLU A 85 10.08 4.86 1.16
CA GLU A 85 10.39 4.26 -0.14
C GLU A 85 9.18 4.31 -1.07
N ILE A 86 7.98 4.03 -0.54
CA ILE A 86 6.75 4.17 -1.33
C ILE A 86 6.60 5.61 -1.81
N SER A 87 6.78 6.58 -0.91
CA SER A 87 6.68 8.00 -1.24
C SER A 87 7.65 8.37 -2.36
N ALA A 88 8.88 7.89 -2.29
CA ALA A 88 9.88 8.19 -3.30
C ALA A 88 9.48 7.62 -4.66
N ARG A 89 8.93 6.40 -4.69
CA ARG A 89 8.48 5.79 -5.94
C ARG A 89 7.29 6.52 -6.52
N VAL A 90 6.34 6.92 -5.66
CA VAL A 90 5.18 7.68 -6.11
C VAL A 90 5.62 9.04 -6.65
N PHE A 91 6.54 9.71 -5.96
CA PHE A 91 7.07 10.98 -6.43
C PHE A 91 7.70 10.83 -7.81
N GLU A 92 8.52 9.80 -7.99
CA GLU A 92 9.15 9.54 -9.28
C GLU A 92 8.12 9.28 -10.37
N LEU A 93 7.03 8.61 -10.01
CA LEU A 93 5.95 8.26 -10.95
C LEU A 93 5.22 9.50 -11.46
N ILE A 94 5.07 10.52 -10.64
CA ILE A 94 4.27 11.70 -10.96
C ILE A 94 5.10 12.93 -11.25
N ARG A 95 6.41 12.77 -11.38
CA ARG A 95 7.28 13.92 -11.63
C ARG A 95 6.98 14.55 -12.99
N GLU A 96 7.45 15.76 -13.14
CA GLU A 96 7.11 16.61 -14.27
C GLU A 96 7.91 16.27 -15.53
N ASP A 97 7.45 15.28 -16.25
CA ASP A 97 8.01 14.90 -17.54
C ASP A 97 7.01 15.14 -18.68
N ASN A 98 5.79 15.41 -18.32
CA ASN A 98 4.70 15.49 -19.28
C ASN A 98 4.68 16.80 -20.01
#